data_63c10c8b29658a26be696082922577af
#
_entry.id   63c10c8b29658a26be696082922577af
#
_cell.length_a   1.000
_cell.length_b   1.000
_cell.length_c   1.000
_cell.angle_alpha   90.00
_cell.angle_beta   90.00
_cell.angle_gamma   90.00
#
_symmetry.space_group_name_H-M   'P 1'
#
loop_
_entity.id
_entity.type
_entity.pdbx_description
1 polymer ?
#
loop_
_entity_poly.entity_id
_entity_poly.type
_entity_poly.pdbx_seq_one_letter_code
_entity_poly.pdbx_strand_id
1 'polypeptide(L)'
;MNMKRLSRQTCRFLQPPGVISCAAVAGRLEGAGPLGGHFDAVAEDSFCGRKTWEQGEAQMQADALRLALQKGGLTAEDVDCVFAGDLLNQNIGATFALRDFHIPFYGVYGACSTMGETLALAATAIAGGSAAIAAAQTSSHFCTAERQYRSPLPYGSQRSPTAQWTATAAGCCILGVQSEGPYITHATRGQIVDMGVTDMTNMGAAMAPAAFDTLRAVFRDTGTSPKDYDLIVTGDLGAVGSDILTELFRREGTALDNYTDCGLLLYDRKKQDMHAGGSGCGCSAAVLNGYLLEGMRQGRWRRLLFAPTGALLSPTSSFQGESIPGICHAVIFSRTKEDT
;
A
#
# COMPACT_ATOMS: atom_id res chain seq x y z
N MET A 1 -18.16 12.64 -18.03
CA MET A 1 -17.26 12.45 -16.90
C MET A 1 -17.67 11.18 -16.17
N ASN A 2 -16.80 10.21 -16.06
CA ASN A 2 -17.10 8.92 -15.42
C ASN A 2 -16.80 8.93 -13.91
N MET A 3 -16.69 10.11 -13.31
CA MET A 3 -16.38 10.31 -11.90
C MET A 3 -17.26 11.41 -11.31
N LYS A 4 -17.80 11.19 -10.09
CA LYS A 4 -18.57 12.15 -9.31
C LYS A 4 -17.80 12.53 -8.05
N ARG A 5 -17.60 13.82 -7.83
CA ARG A 5 -17.08 14.35 -6.57
C ARG A 5 -18.17 14.26 -5.50
N LEU A 6 -17.92 13.52 -4.40
CA LEU A 6 -18.80 13.43 -3.25
C LEU A 6 -18.48 14.53 -2.23
N SER A 7 -17.19 14.77 -2.01
CA SER A 7 -16.69 15.77 -1.08
C SER A 7 -15.38 16.39 -1.57
N ARG A 8 -14.69 17.13 -0.71
CA ARG A 8 -13.33 17.60 -0.96
C ARG A 8 -12.31 16.45 -1.02
N GLN A 9 -12.53 15.37 -0.26
CA GLN A 9 -11.62 14.24 -0.15
C GLN A 9 -12.03 13.07 -1.04
N THR A 10 -13.33 12.80 -1.19
CA THR A 10 -13.84 11.57 -1.78
C THR A 10 -14.47 11.77 -3.16
N CYS A 11 -14.14 10.90 -4.09
CA CYS A 11 -14.81 10.76 -5.37
C CYS A 11 -15.34 9.33 -5.55
N ARG A 12 -16.44 9.21 -6.29
CA ARG A 12 -17.05 7.96 -6.76
C ARG A 12 -16.81 7.81 -8.25
N PHE A 13 -16.39 6.63 -8.67
CA PHE A 13 -16.26 6.28 -10.09
C PHE A 13 -17.58 5.72 -10.61
N LEU A 14 -18.21 6.43 -11.57
CA LEU A 14 -19.50 6.02 -12.15
C LEU A 14 -19.35 4.85 -13.13
N GLN A 15 -18.16 4.73 -13.73
CA GLN A 15 -17.69 3.56 -14.45
C GLN A 15 -16.41 3.11 -13.75
N PRO A 16 -16.53 2.27 -12.71
CA PRO A 16 -15.40 1.91 -11.89
C PRO A 16 -14.38 1.09 -12.68
N PRO A 17 -13.10 1.51 -12.70
CA PRO A 17 -12.05 0.70 -13.26
C PRO A 17 -11.87 -0.57 -12.43
N GLY A 18 -11.64 -1.68 -13.10
CA GLY A 18 -11.45 -2.96 -12.42
C GLY A 18 -10.03 -3.48 -12.59
N VAL A 19 -9.68 -4.41 -11.75
CA VAL A 19 -8.40 -5.10 -11.76
C VAL A 19 -8.38 -6.09 -12.92
N ILE A 20 -7.55 -5.83 -13.93
CA ILE A 20 -7.27 -6.77 -15.03
C ILE A 20 -6.40 -7.90 -14.46
N SER A 21 -5.28 -7.53 -13.86
CA SER A 21 -4.33 -8.47 -13.26
C SER A 21 -3.58 -7.82 -12.11
N CYS A 22 -2.97 -8.65 -11.28
CA CYS A 22 -2.11 -8.20 -10.20
C CYS A 22 -1.03 -9.26 -9.90
N ALA A 23 0.09 -8.80 -9.36
CA ALA A 23 1.16 -9.69 -8.92
C ALA A 23 1.87 -9.13 -7.69
N ALA A 24 2.40 -10.03 -6.86
CA ALA A 24 3.18 -9.73 -5.68
C ALA A 24 4.47 -10.54 -5.67
N VAL A 25 5.58 -9.84 -5.43
CA VAL A 25 6.91 -10.43 -5.24
C VAL A 25 7.36 -10.14 -3.80
N ALA A 26 7.79 -11.15 -3.10
CA ALA A 26 8.16 -11.07 -1.69
C ALA A 26 9.62 -11.46 -1.48
N GLY A 27 10.24 -10.94 -0.42
CA GLY A 27 11.53 -11.40 0.07
C GLY A 27 11.41 -12.74 0.81
N ARG A 28 12.55 -13.33 1.12
CA ARG A 28 12.63 -14.62 1.80
C ARG A 28 11.88 -14.63 3.14
N LEU A 29 11.97 -13.53 3.88
CA LEU A 29 11.38 -13.43 5.21
C LEU A 29 9.85 -13.32 5.14
N GLU A 30 9.35 -12.54 4.20
CA GLU A 30 7.93 -12.38 3.88
C GLU A 30 7.35 -13.69 3.33
N GLY A 31 8.10 -14.38 2.47
CA GLY A 31 7.75 -15.70 1.95
C GLY A 31 7.69 -16.80 3.01
N ALA A 32 8.40 -16.64 4.13
CA ALA A 32 8.31 -17.53 5.29
C ALA A 32 7.17 -17.16 6.26
N GLY A 33 6.46 -16.07 6.01
CA GLY A 33 5.32 -15.61 6.79
C GLY A 33 4.01 -16.34 6.45
N PRO A 34 2.91 -15.98 7.15
CA PRO A 34 1.61 -16.63 6.97
C PRO A 34 1.05 -16.55 5.54
N LEU A 35 1.46 -15.55 4.78
CA LEU A 35 0.98 -15.31 3.41
C LEU A 35 1.96 -15.82 2.33
N GLY A 36 3.02 -16.55 2.69
CA GLY A 36 4.07 -16.97 1.75
C GLY A 36 3.56 -17.72 0.51
N GLY A 37 2.51 -18.53 0.66
CA GLY A 37 1.88 -19.27 -0.44
C GLY A 37 0.99 -18.44 -1.39
N HIS A 38 0.84 -17.14 -1.12
CA HIS A 38 0.03 -16.22 -1.91
C HIS A 38 0.84 -15.31 -2.84
N PHE A 39 2.17 -15.33 -2.74
CA PHE A 39 3.03 -14.49 -3.58
C PHE A 39 3.37 -15.20 -4.88
N ASP A 40 3.42 -14.45 -5.97
CA ASP A 40 3.74 -14.97 -7.32
C ASP A 40 5.21 -15.39 -7.44
N ALA A 41 6.09 -14.72 -6.67
CA ALA A 41 7.50 -15.08 -6.56
C ALA A 41 8.03 -14.71 -5.16
N VAL A 42 9.00 -15.50 -4.69
CA VAL A 42 9.73 -15.26 -3.45
C VAL A 42 11.23 -15.24 -3.77
N ALA A 43 11.89 -14.14 -3.43
CA ALA A 43 13.33 -14.00 -3.63
C ALA A 43 14.12 -14.91 -2.68
N GLU A 44 15.19 -15.51 -3.18
CA GLU A 44 16.03 -16.42 -2.39
C GLU A 44 16.89 -15.66 -1.36
N ASP A 45 17.30 -14.43 -1.71
CA ASP A 45 18.12 -13.57 -0.86
C ASP A 45 17.69 -12.09 -0.94
N SER A 46 18.33 -11.24 -0.13
CA SER A 46 18.06 -9.80 -0.10
C SER A 46 18.61 -9.02 -1.30
N PHE A 47 19.36 -9.65 -2.19
CA PHE A 47 19.90 -9.00 -3.38
C PHE A 47 19.07 -9.26 -4.63
N CYS A 48 18.15 -10.24 -4.59
CA CYS A 48 17.30 -10.62 -5.73
C CYS A 48 18.12 -10.88 -7.00
N GLY A 49 19.28 -11.56 -6.86
CA GLY A 49 20.20 -11.83 -7.96
C GLY A 49 20.98 -10.61 -8.46
N ARG A 50 21.00 -9.51 -7.72
CA ARG A 50 21.70 -8.26 -8.07
C ARG A 50 22.91 -8.03 -7.17
N LYS A 51 23.63 -6.91 -7.38
CA LYS A 51 24.86 -6.59 -6.65
C LYS A 51 24.64 -5.72 -5.41
N THR A 52 23.56 -4.97 -5.37
CA THR A 52 23.21 -4.07 -4.26
C THR A 52 21.74 -4.22 -3.90
N TRP A 53 21.38 -3.83 -2.71
CA TRP A 53 19.99 -3.90 -2.22
C TRP A 53 19.05 -3.01 -3.02
N GLU A 54 19.49 -1.83 -3.46
CA GLU A 54 18.69 -0.93 -4.29
C GLU A 54 18.42 -1.53 -5.67
N GLN A 55 19.41 -2.22 -6.24
CA GLN A 55 19.22 -2.98 -7.46
C GLN A 55 18.26 -4.17 -7.24
N GLY A 56 18.33 -4.81 -6.07
CA GLY A 56 17.42 -5.88 -5.66
C GLY A 56 15.98 -5.38 -5.54
N GLU A 57 15.78 -4.25 -4.87
CA GLU A 57 14.45 -3.62 -4.76
C GLU A 57 13.88 -3.25 -6.13
N ALA A 58 14.68 -2.59 -6.98
CA ALA A 58 14.28 -2.27 -8.34
C ALA A 58 13.93 -3.52 -9.17
N GLN A 59 14.70 -4.63 -8.97
CA GLN A 59 14.40 -5.91 -9.62
C GLN A 59 13.06 -6.47 -9.19
N MET A 60 12.76 -6.51 -7.87
CA MET A 60 11.48 -6.99 -7.35
C MET A 60 10.31 -6.21 -7.93
N GLN A 61 10.43 -4.88 -8.00
CA GLN A 61 9.39 -4.03 -8.56
C GLN A 61 9.21 -4.27 -10.07
N ALA A 62 10.30 -4.45 -10.82
CA ALA A 62 10.24 -4.81 -12.23
C ALA A 62 9.60 -6.19 -12.45
N ASP A 63 9.90 -7.16 -11.58
CA ASP A 63 9.33 -8.51 -11.67
C ASP A 63 7.82 -8.51 -11.33
N ALA A 64 7.39 -7.70 -10.36
CA ALA A 64 5.97 -7.54 -10.07
C ALA A 64 5.19 -7.01 -11.30
N LEU A 65 5.74 -6.03 -12.03
CA LEU A 65 5.12 -5.55 -13.28
C LEU A 65 5.11 -6.62 -14.37
N ARG A 66 6.25 -7.31 -14.60
CA ARG A 66 6.32 -8.39 -15.61
C ARG A 66 5.30 -9.49 -15.35
N LEU A 67 5.20 -9.94 -14.09
CA LEU A 67 4.24 -10.97 -13.70
C LEU A 67 2.79 -10.49 -13.84
N ALA A 68 2.51 -9.23 -13.48
CA ALA A 68 1.18 -8.67 -13.67
C ALA A 68 0.81 -8.57 -15.15
N LEU A 69 1.71 -8.09 -16.02
CA LEU A 69 1.52 -8.07 -17.48
C LEU A 69 1.26 -9.49 -18.02
N GLN A 70 2.10 -10.46 -17.65
CA GLN A 70 1.96 -11.84 -18.06
C GLN A 70 0.61 -12.43 -17.65
N LYS A 71 0.18 -12.24 -16.40
CA LYS A 71 -1.12 -12.73 -15.88
C LYS A 71 -2.30 -12.07 -16.58
N GLY A 72 -2.15 -10.81 -17.02
CA GLY A 72 -3.16 -10.06 -17.77
C GLY A 72 -3.18 -10.36 -19.27
N GLY A 73 -2.20 -11.12 -19.79
CA GLY A 73 -2.02 -11.30 -21.23
C GLY A 73 -1.66 -10.00 -21.96
N LEU A 74 -0.99 -9.08 -21.25
CA LEU A 74 -0.65 -7.74 -21.74
C LEU A 74 0.85 -7.62 -22.01
N THR A 75 1.18 -6.66 -22.84
CA THR A 75 2.55 -6.16 -23.07
C THR A 75 2.73 -4.79 -22.43
N ALA A 76 3.94 -4.28 -22.38
CA ALA A 76 4.21 -2.93 -21.89
C ALA A 76 3.53 -1.85 -22.76
N GLU A 77 3.36 -2.11 -24.04
CA GLU A 77 2.73 -1.21 -25.01
C GLU A 77 1.22 -1.05 -24.79
N ASP A 78 0.57 -2.01 -24.12
CA ASP A 78 -0.85 -1.96 -23.79
C ASP A 78 -1.16 -1.05 -22.58
N VAL A 79 -0.12 -0.66 -21.81
CA VAL A 79 -0.26 0.16 -20.60
C VAL A 79 0.03 1.62 -20.91
N ASP A 80 -0.97 2.48 -20.82
CA ASP A 80 -0.86 3.90 -21.13
C ASP A 80 0.03 4.67 -20.17
N CYS A 81 0.00 4.31 -18.89
CA CYS A 81 0.86 4.92 -17.87
C CYS A 81 1.00 4.04 -16.62
N VAL A 82 2.08 4.27 -15.87
CA VAL A 82 2.31 3.65 -14.58
C VAL A 82 2.49 4.73 -13.51
N PHE A 83 1.78 4.55 -12.39
CA PHE A 83 1.97 5.30 -11.16
C PHE A 83 2.75 4.41 -10.21
N ALA A 84 3.96 4.83 -9.83
CA ALA A 84 4.78 4.00 -8.98
C ALA A 84 5.60 4.81 -7.98
N GLY A 85 5.99 4.18 -6.89
CA GLY A 85 6.85 4.75 -5.89
C GLY A 85 7.52 3.69 -5.02
N ASP A 86 8.37 4.16 -4.16
CA ASP A 86 9.11 3.39 -3.18
C ASP A 86 9.45 4.29 -1.96
N LEU A 87 10.26 3.82 -1.02
CA LEU A 87 10.65 4.60 0.15
C LEU A 87 11.95 5.38 -0.03
N LEU A 88 12.65 5.19 -1.16
CA LEU A 88 13.96 5.81 -1.38
C LEU A 88 13.81 7.24 -1.89
N ASN A 89 14.87 8.03 -1.65
CA ASN A 89 14.93 9.39 -2.15
C ASN A 89 14.74 9.41 -3.68
N GLN A 90 13.92 10.35 -4.15
CA GLN A 90 13.58 10.59 -5.55
C GLN A 90 12.93 9.39 -6.27
N ASN A 91 12.31 8.45 -5.54
CA ASN A 91 11.73 7.23 -6.08
C ASN A 91 12.71 6.46 -6.97
N ILE A 92 13.95 6.32 -6.51
CA ILE A 92 15.01 5.76 -7.34
C ILE A 92 14.80 4.26 -7.63
N GLY A 93 14.18 3.53 -6.69
CA GLY A 93 13.79 2.13 -6.87
C GLY A 93 12.84 1.98 -8.05
N ALA A 94 11.73 2.73 -8.04
CA ALA A 94 10.73 2.74 -9.11
C ALA A 94 11.30 3.22 -10.45
N THR A 95 12.11 4.27 -10.44
CA THR A 95 12.76 4.81 -11.64
C THR A 95 13.63 3.75 -12.33
N PHE A 96 14.48 3.05 -11.58
CA PHE A 96 15.35 2.01 -12.15
C PHE A 96 14.59 0.73 -12.50
N ALA A 97 13.51 0.41 -11.79
CA ALA A 97 12.65 -0.72 -12.11
C ALA A 97 11.97 -0.56 -13.48
N LEU A 98 11.52 0.66 -13.79
CA LEU A 98 10.64 0.94 -14.92
C LEU A 98 11.34 1.42 -16.20
N ARG A 99 12.61 1.85 -16.12
CA ARG A 99 13.33 2.46 -17.23
C ARG A 99 13.38 1.63 -18.52
N ASP A 100 13.36 0.30 -18.40
CA ASP A 100 13.49 -0.62 -19.52
C ASP A 100 12.11 -1.03 -20.12
N PHE A 101 11.00 -0.61 -19.49
CA PHE A 101 9.63 -0.90 -19.97
C PHE A 101 9.11 0.10 -20.98
N HIS A 102 9.66 1.32 -21.02
CA HIS A 102 9.25 2.41 -21.89
C HIS A 102 7.77 2.83 -21.73
N ILE A 103 7.16 2.56 -20.59
CA ILE A 103 5.81 3.01 -20.24
C ILE A 103 5.88 4.44 -19.68
N PRO A 104 4.99 5.38 -20.08
CA PRO A 104 4.88 6.68 -19.43
C PRO A 104 4.76 6.55 -17.91
N PHE A 105 5.58 7.29 -17.14
CA PHE A 105 5.80 7.07 -15.72
C PHE A 105 5.51 8.32 -14.88
N TYR A 106 4.74 8.12 -13.82
CA TYR A 106 4.55 9.10 -12.74
C TYR A 106 5.14 8.53 -11.44
N GLY A 107 6.25 9.15 -10.96
CA GLY A 107 6.80 8.86 -9.64
C GLY A 107 5.99 9.58 -8.58
N VAL A 108 5.47 8.84 -7.60
CA VAL A 108 4.66 9.37 -6.50
C VAL A 108 5.24 8.95 -5.15
N TYR A 109 5.06 9.79 -4.12
CA TYR A 109 5.62 9.55 -2.81
C TYR A 109 4.64 9.94 -1.70
N GLY A 110 4.03 8.96 -1.08
CA GLY A 110 3.21 9.06 0.13
C GLY A 110 3.77 8.20 1.26
N ALA A 111 5.08 7.99 1.31
CA ALA A 111 5.75 7.02 2.19
C ALA A 111 5.08 5.63 2.07
N CYS A 112 4.73 4.99 3.17
CA CYS A 112 4.09 3.67 3.14
C CYS A 112 2.66 3.69 2.55
N SER A 113 1.98 4.85 2.44
CA SER A 113 0.65 4.98 1.83
C SER A 113 0.64 4.94 0.30
N THR A 114 1.82 4.93 -0.33
CA THR A 114 1.98 5.09 -1.79
C THR A 114 1.16 4.07 -2.59
N MET A 115 0.92 2.84 -2.08
CA MET A 115 0.06 1.88 -2.81
C MET A 115 -1.38 2.37 -2.94
N GLY A 116 -1.95 3.00 -1.92
CA GLY A 116 -3.28 3.60 -2.00
C GLY A 116 -3.32 4.84 -2.90
N GLU A 117 -2.25 5.63 -2.87
CA GLU A 117 -2.06 6.79 -3.73
C GLU A 117 -2.00 6.39 -5.22
N THR A 118 -1.16 5.42 -5.57
CA THR A 118 -1.02 4.92 -6.95
C THR A 118 -2.32 4.35 -7.49
N LEU A 119 -3.06 3.57 -6.69
CA LEU A 119 -4.38 3.05 -7.06
C LEU A 119 -5.40 4.16 -7.31
N ALA A 120 -5.46 5.16 -6.43
CA ALA A 120 -6.38 6.29 -6.56
C ALA A 120 -6.07 7.13 -7.80
N LEU A 121 -4.79 7.34 -8.12
CA LEU A 121 -4.33 8.07 -9.30
C LEU A 121 -4.61 7.29 -10.59
N ALA A 122 -4.28 6.00 -10.64
CA ALA A 122 -4.55 5.14 -11.78
C ALA A 122 -6.06 5.05 -12.09
N ALA A 123 -6.89 4.83 -11.05
CA ALA A 123 -8.35 4.83 -11.20
C ALA A 123 -8.88 6.19 -11.69
N THR A 124 -8.31 7.30 -11.21
CA THR A 124 -8.68 8.66 -11.65
C THR A 124 -8.28 8.92 -13.10
N ALA A 125 -7.10 8.48 -13.53
CA ALA A 125 -6.63 8.60 -14.92
C ALA A 125 -7.58 7.86 -15.88
N ILE A 126 -7.97 6.63 -15.53
CA ILE A 126 -8.89 5.82 -16.33
C ILE A 126 -10.29 6.47 -16.37
N ALA A 127 -10.84 6.86 -15.22
CA ALA A 127 -12.16 7.50 -15.17
C ALA A 127 -12.18 8.88 -15.82
N GLY A 128 -11.05 9.57 -15.85
CA GLY A 128 -10.85 10.85 -16.55
C GLY A 128 -10.65 10.71 -18.06
N GLY A 129 -10.44 9.50 -18.56
CA GLY A 129 -10.23 9.21 -20.00
C GLY A 129 -8.82 9.54 -20.49
N SER A 130 -7.85 9.76 -19.60
CA SER A 130 -6.45 9.97 -19.96
C SER A 130 -5.67 8.66 -20.09
N ALA A 131 -6.23 7.55 -19.64
CA ALA A 131 -5.71 6.19 -19.81
C ALA A 131 -6.86 5.20 -19.98
N ALA A 132 -6.68 4.17 -20.79
CA ALA A 132 -7.56 3.01 -20.87
C ALA A 132 -7.08 1.91 -19.90
N ILE A 133 -5.76 1.72 -19.82
CA ILE A 133 -5.08 0.78 -18.93
C ILE A 133 -3.98 1.53 -18.18
N ALA A 134 -3.97 1.42 -16.88
CA ALA A 134 -2.95 2.02 -16.03
C ALA A 134 -2.45 1.03 -14.97
N ALA A 135 -1.15 1.07 -14.67
CA ALA A 135 -0.56 0.28 -13.61
C ALA A 135 -0.35 1.11 -12.35
N ALA A 136 -0.61 0.51 -11.19
CA ALA A 136 -0.32 1.03 -9.87
C ALA A 136 0.62 0.07 -9.16
N GLN A 137 1.81 0.52 -8.75
CA GLN A 137 2.77 -0.36 -8.11
C GLN A 137 3.66 0.33 -7.10
N THR A 138 4.12 -0.42 -6.11
CA THR A 138 5.09 0.05 -5.14
C THR A 138 6.01 -1.08 -4.67
N SER A 139 7.17 -0.70 -4.16
CA SER A 139 8.11 -1.59 -3.47
C SER A 139 8.63 -0.97 -2.19
N SER A 140 9.14 -1.81 -1.32
CA SER A 140 10.05 -1.44 -0.25
C SER A 140 11.04 -2.58 0.00
N HIS A 141 12.15 -2.26 0.64
CA HIS A 141 13.16 -3.24 0.97
C HIS A 141 13.78 -2.91 2.32
N PHE A 142 13.90 -3.89 3.21
CA PHE A 142 14.41 -3.68 4.57
C PHE A 142 15.77 -2.98 4.58
N CYS A 143 16.75 -3.53 3.88
CA CYS A 143 18.12 -3.01 3.94
C CYS A 143 18.27 -1.60 3.35
N THR A 144 17.53 -1.29 2.28
CA THR A 144 17.56 0.06 1.67
C THR A 144 16.93 1.09 2.59
N ALA A 145 15.78 0.76 3.20
CA ALA A 145 15.10 1.61 4.16
C ALA A 145 15.93 1.82 5.43
N GLU A 146 16.51 0.76 6.00
CA GLU A 146 17.39 0.88 7.16
C GLU A 146 18.58 1.79 6.87
N ARG A 147 19.22 1.62 5.71
CA ARG A 147 20.36 2.46 5.30
C ARG A 147 19.97 3.92 5.13
N GLN A 148 18.79 4.20 4.60
CA GLN A 148 18.32 5.56 4.37
C GLN A 148 17.85 6.26 5.64
N TYR A 149 17.07 5.56 6.48
CA TYR A 149 16.38 6.18 7.61
C TYR A 149 17.07 5.96 8.96
N ARG A 150 17.89 4.91 9.10
CA ARG A 150 18.52 4.49 10.37
C ARG A 150 20.03 4.30 10.22
N SER A 151 20.68 5.11 9.42
CA SER A 151 22.14 5.14 9.33
C SER A 151 22.73 5.87 10.55
N PRO A 152 23.79 5.35 11.23
CA PRO A 152 24.52 4.11 10.92
C PRO A 152 23.72 2.82 11.16
N LEU A 153 23.89 1.82 10.29
CA LEU A 153 23.15 0.55 10.32
C LEU A 153 23.17 -0.21 11.67
N PRO A 154 24.26 -0.18 12.48
CA PRO A 154 24.28 -0.82 13.79
C PRO A 154 23.14 -0.37 14.72
N TYR A 155 22.66 0.86 14.61
CA TYR A 155 21.52 1.35 15.38
C TYR A 155 20.18 0.81 14.87
N GLY A 156 20.08 0.52 13.57
CA GLY A 156 18.89 -0.09 12.97
C GLY A 156 18.61 -1.51 13.46
N SER A 157 19.63 -2.23 13.93
CA SER A 157 19.46 -3.58 14.51
C SER A 157 18.84 -3.58 15.90
N GLN A 158 18.87 -2.46 16.63
CA GLN A 158 18.30 -2.30 17.94
C GLN A 158 16.83 -1.86 17.80
N ARG A 159 15.91 -2.84 17.85
CA ARG A 159 14.48 -2.59 17.64
C ARG A 159 13.73 -2.48 18.96
N SER A 160 12.98 -1.38 19.14
CA SER A 160 12.05 -1.22 20.25
C SER A 160 10.85 -2.18 20.10
N PRO A 161 10.07 -2.45 21.15
CA PRO A 161 8.83 -3.22 21.05
C PRO A 161 7.78 -2.60 20.12
N THR A 162 7.86 -1.28 19.89
CA THR A 162 6.99 -0.52 19.00
C THR A 162 7.47 -0.50 17.55
N ALA A 163 8.71 -0.92 17.30
CA ALA A 163 9.30 -0.91 15.96
C ALA A 163 8.62 -1.91 15.03
N GLN A 164 8.51 -1.51 13.77
CA GLN A 164 8.01 -2.32 12.68
C GLN A 164 9.17 -2.74 11.76
N TRP A 165 8.97 -3.84 11.05
CA TRP A 165 9.92 -4.35 10.07
C TRP A 165 9.52 -3.89 8.66
N THR A 166 10.36 -3.13 8.00
CA THR A 166 10.12 -2.77 6.60
C THR A 166 10.11 -4.02 5.72
N ALA A 167 8.98 -4.28 5.07
CA ALA A 167 8.85 -5.44 4.20
C ALA A 167 9.77 -5.33 2.98
N THR A 168 10.42 -6.43 2.65
CA THR A 168 11.13 -6.60 1.38
C THR A 168 10.15 -7.20 0.38
N ALA A 169 9.42 -6.35 -0.32
CA ALA A 169 8.35 -6.78 -1.19
C ALA A 169 8.00 -5.73 -2.25
N ALA A 170 7.35 -6.18 -3.32
CA ALA A 170 6.77 -5.35 -4.36
C ALA A 170 5.40 -5.88 -4.76
N GLY A 171 4.50 -4.99 -5.19
CA GLY A 171 3.21 -5.38 -5.74
C GLY A 171 2.80 -4.46 -6.88
N CYS A 172 2.18 -5.03 -7.89
CA CYS A 172 1.67 -4.33 -9.06
C CYS A 172 0.21 -4.73 -9.31
N CYS A 173 -0.65 -3.73 -9.53
CA CYS A 173 -2.04 -3.86 -9.90
C CYS A 173 -2.28 -3.14 -11.23
N ILE A 174 -2.72 -3.87 -12.26
CA ILE A 174 -3.08 -3.30 -13.56
C ILE A 174 -4.60 -3.12 -13.59
N LEU A 175 -5.02 -1.89 -13.83
CA LEU A 175 -6.41 -1.46 -13.87
C LEU A 175 -6.85 -1.13 -15.29
N GLY A 176 -8.12 -1.37 -15.60
CA GLY A 176 -8.71 -0.97 -16.87
C GLY A 176 -10.24 -0.96 -16.83
N VAL A 177 -10.86 -0.41 -17.89
CA VAL A 177 -12.32 -0.36 -18.03
C VAL A 177 -12.89 -1.76 -18.31
N GLN A 178 -12.17 -2.53 -19.13
CA GLN A 178 -12.53 -3.91 -19.50
C GLN A 178 -11.82 -4.87 -18.55
N SER A 179 -12.50 -5.34 -17.56
CA SER A 179 -11.99 -6.28 -16.55
C SER A 179 -13.13 -7.08 -15.93
N GLU A 180 -12.79 -8.18 -15.29
CA GLU A 180 -13.71 -9.00 -14.49
C GLU A 180 -13.75 -8.59 -13.02
N GLY A 181 -12.97 -7.56 -12.65
CA GLY A 181 -12.89 -7.05 -11.28
C GLY A 181 -11.84 -7.77 -10.41
N PRO A 182 -11.78 -7.44 -9.12
CA PRO A 182 -12.57 -6.43 -8.38
C PRO A 182 -12.46 -5.00 -8.93
N TYR A 183 -13.44 -4.18 -8.62
CA TYR A 183 -13.57 -2.81 -9.15
C TYR A 183 -13.27 -1.77 -8.08
N ILE A 184 -12.52 -0.72 -8.42
CA ILE A 184 -12.32 0.44 -7.54
C ILE A 184 -13.51 1.38 -7.75
N THR A 185 -14.37 1.49 -6.73
CA THR A 185 -15.62 2.26 -6.79
C THR A 185 -15.47 3.67 -6.26
N HIS A 186 -14.58 3.87 -5.28
CA HIS A 186 -14.32 5.16 -4.64
C HIS A 186 -12.83 5.33 -4.36
N ALA A 187 -12.40 6.58 -4.36
CA ALA A 187 -11.09 6.97 -3.85
C ALA A 187 -11.24 8.15 -2.89
N THR A 188 -10.58 8.07 -1.74
CA THR A 188 -10.54 9.12 -0.71
C THR A 188 -9.11 9.58 -0.51
N ARG A 189 -8.86 10.85 -0.77
CA ARG A 189 -7.55 11.49 -0.57
C ARG A 189 -7.40 11.88 0.89
N GLY A 190 -6.33 11.39 1.52
CA GLY A 190 -6.01 11.75 2.88
C GLY A 190 -5.53 13.19 3.02
N GLN A 191 -5.62 13.71 4.23
CA GLN A 191 -4.99 14.94 4.67
C GLN A 191 -3.74 14.61 5.49
N ILE A 192 -2.79 15.51 5.52
CA ILE A 192 -1.66 15.42 6.45
C ILE A 192 -2.21 15.67 7.85
N VAL A 193 -1.96 14.74 8.77
CA VAL A 193 -2.33 14.85 10.18
C VAL A 193 -1.06 14.75 11.02
N ASP A 194 -0.81 15.76 11.84
CA ASP A 194 0.36 15.82 12.71
C ASP A 194 -0.07 16.00 14.17
N MET A 195 0.27 15.02 15.00
CA MET A 195 -0.03 15.01 16.43
C MET A 195 1.22 15.25 17.29
N GLY A 196 2.31 15.72 16.69
CA GLY A 196 3.55 16.02 17.40
C GLY A 196 4.37 14.80 17.81
N VAL A 197 4.15 13.64 17.18
CA VAL A 197 4.97 12.44 17.43
C VAL A 197 6.35 12.64 16.83
N THR A 198 7.41 12.42 17.63
CA THR A 198 8.81 12.57 17.20
C THR A 198 9.58 11.25 17.22
N ASP A 199 9.02 10.19 17.78
CA ASP A 199 9.67 8.88 17.92
C ASP A 199 9.62 8.09 16.60
N MET A 200 10.73 8.07 15.87
CA MET A 200 10.90 7.31 14.63
C MET A 200 10.75 5.78 14.80
N THR A 201 10.84 5.27 16.04
CA THR A 201 10.67 3.84 16.32
C THR A 201 9.21 3.46 16.58
N ASN A 202 8.29 4.43 16.56
CA ASN A 202 6.85 4.25 16.79
C ASN A 202 6.02 4.92 15.68
N MET A 203 6.24 4.53 14.44
CA MET A 203 5.53 5.08 13.29
C MET A 203 4.03 4.81 13.34
N GLY A 204 3.59 3.68 13.92
CA GLY A 204 2.17 3.37 14.10
C GLY A 204 1.42 4.46 14.87
N ALA A 205 2.04 5.04 15.91
CA ALA A 205 1.44 6.14 16.66
C ALA A 205 1.32 7.43 15.82
N ALA A 206 2.29 7.70 14.93
CA ALA A 206 2.25 8.86 14.04
C ALA A 206 1.19 8.70 12.92
N MET A 207 1.00 7.47 12.42
CA MET A 207 0.11 7.19 11.28
C MET A 207 -1.36 6.99 11.67
N ALA A 208 -1.65 6.45 12.86
CA ALA A 208 -3.01 6.10 13.25
C ALA A 208 -4.01 7.28 13.21
N PRO A 209 -3.66 8.51 13.60
CA PRO A 209 -4.56 9.66 13.47
C PRO A 209 -4.93 9.99 12.02
N ALA A 210 -4.00 9.82 11.07
CA ALA A 210 -4.29 10.03 9.65
C ALA A 210 -5.21 8.94 9.09
N ALA A 211 -5.03 7.69 9.51
CA ALA A 211 -5.96 6.61 9.16
C ALA A 211 -7.37 6.89 9.71
N PHE A 212 -7.45 7.34 10.96
CA PHE A 212 -8.72 7.71 11.59
C PHE A 212 -9.45 8.84 10.84
N ASP A 213 -8.74 9.92 10.49
CA ASP A 213 -9.31 11.03 9.71
C ASP A 213 -9.84 10.55 8.35
N THR A 214 -9.02 9.77 7.63
CA THR A 214 -9.38 9.28 6.29
C THR A 214 -10.55 8.30 6.32
N LEU A 215 -10.58 7.34 7.25
CA LEU A 215 -11.70 6.39 7.38
C LEU A 215 -13.01 7.11 7.78
N ARG A 216 -12.94 8.10 8.67
CA ARG A 216 -14.09 8.96 8.98
C ARG A 216 -14.61 9.70 7.74
N ALA A 217 -13.68 10.23 6.93
CA ALA A 217 -14.06 10.91 5.69
C ALA A 217 -14.73 9.93 4.72
N VAL A 218 -14.20 8.69 4.58
CA VAL A 218 -14.85 7.63 3.79
C VAL A 218 -16.30 7.42 4.25
N PHE A 219 -16.50 7.11 5.53
CA PHE A 219 -17.84 6.80 6.05
C PHE A 219 -18.81 7.97 5.90
N ARG A 220 -18.40 9.17 6.26
CA ARG A 220 -19.19 10.39 6.11
C ARG A 220 -19.58 10.66 4.66
N ASP A 221 -18.62 10.61 3.74
CA ASP A 221 -18.78 11.07 2.36
C ASP A 221 -19.55 10.04 1.51
N THR A 222 -19.45 8.76 1.85
CA THR A 222 -20.17 7.68 1.16
C THR A 222 -21.50 7.32 1.84
N GLY A 223 -21.76 7.85 3.04
CA GLY A 223 -22.94 7.51 3.84
C GLY A 223 -22.90 6.08 4.35
N THR A 224 -21.71 5.51 4.56
CA THR A 224 -21.50 4.14 5.03
C THR A 224 -20.99 4.12 6.47
N SER A 225 -20.96 2.93 7.03
CA SER A 225 -20.39 2.59 8.34
C SER A 225 -19.42 1.41 8.21
N PRO A 226 -18.63 1.07 9.22
CA PRO A 226 -17.78 -0.13 9.15
C PRO A 226 -18.50 -1.41 8.77
N LYS A 227 -19.77 -1.57 9.15
CA LYS A 227 -20.59 -2.77 8.88
C LYS A 227 -20.95 -2.96 7.39
N ASP A 228 -20.77 -1.92 6.58
CA ASP A 228 -21.03 -1.96 5.14
C ASP A 228 -19.85 -2.54 4.34
N TYR A 229 -18.79 -2.95 5.02
CA TYR A 229 -17.61 -3.58 4.44
C TYR A 229 -17.44 -4.98 5.04
N ASP A 230 -17.03 -5.95 4.19
CA ASP A 230 -16.65 -7.27 4.70
C ASP A 230 -15.28 -7.23 5.37
N LEU A 231 -14.41 -6.30 4.92
CA LEU A 231 -13.09 -6.12 5.49
C LEU A 231 -12.61 -4.68 5.33
N ILE A 232 -12.08 -4.11 6.41
CA ILE A 232 -11.35 -2.84 6.44
C ILE A 232 -9.89 -3.16 6.72
N VAL A 233 -8.99 -2.68 5.85
CA VAL A 233 -7.55 -3.02 5.94
C VAL A 233 -6.70 -1.76 5.83
N THR A 234 -5.88 -1.51 6.85
CA THR A 234 -4.81 -0.51 6.77
C THR A 234 -3.50 -1.13 6.25
N GLY A 235 -2.54 -0.28 5.88
CA GLY A 235 -1.32 -0.74 5.21
C GLY A 235 -0.26 -1.28 6.14
N ASP A 236 0.06 -0.52 7.18
CA ASP A 236 1.20 -0.81 8.03
C ASP A 236 1.14 -0.06 9.38
N LEU A 237 -0.04 0.08 9.95
CA LEU A 237 -0.18 0.58 11.32
C LEU A 237 0.50 -0.34 12.34
N GLY A 238 0.60 -1.62 12.02
CA GLY A 238 1.09 -2.63 12.94
C GLY A 238 0.25 -2.73 14.21
N ALA A 239 0.75 -3.38 15.25
CA ALA A 239 -0.01 -3.59 16.47
C ALA A 239 -0.34 -2.28 17.18
N VAL A 240 0.67 -1.44 17.39
CA VAL A 240 0.51 -0.19 18.15
C VAL A 240 -0.47 0.76 17.45
N GLY A 241 -0.27 0.99 16.15
CA GLY A 241 -1.15 1.89 15.40
C GLY A 241 -2.57 1.34 15.24
N SER A 242 -2.73 0.02 15.10
CA SER A 242 -4.03 -0.65 15.04
C SER A 242 -4.81 -0.52 16.36
N ASP A 243 -4.14 -0.68 17.49
CA ASP A 243 -4.74 -0.49 18.81
C ASP A 243 -5.19 0.96 19.00
N ILE A 244 -4.36 1.93 18.62
CA ILE A 244 -4.70 3.36 18.67
C ILE A 244 -5.89 3.66 17.76
N LEU A 245 -5.90 3.19 16.51
CA LEU A 245 -7.00 3.40 15.57
C LEU A 245 -8.32 2.85 16.12
N THR A 246 -8.29 1.63 16.61
CA THR A 246 -9.47 0.97 17.18
C THR A 246 -10.01 1.73 18.40
N GLU A 247 -9.12 2.21 19.28
CA GLU A 247 -9.49 3.01 20.43
C GLU A 247 -10.08 4.38 20.04
N LEU A 248 -9.53 5.03 19.00
CA LEU A 248 -10.08 6.30 18.50
C LEU A 248 -11.53 6.13 18.01
N PHE A 249 -11.81 5.07 17.23
CA PHE A 249 -13.17 4.76 16.80
C PHE A 249 -14.09 4.36 17.96
N ARG A 250 -13.57 3.59 18.93
CA ARG A 250 -14.33 3.21 20.12
C ARG A 250 -14.78 4.45 20.93
N ARG A 251 -13.93 5.48 21.05
CA ARG A 251 -14.28 6.75 21.70
C ARG A 251 -15.38 7.51 20.99
N GLU A 252 -15.53 7.34 19.67
CA GLU A 252 -16.66 7.88 18.91
C GLU A 252 -17.88 6.96 18.90
N GLY A 253 -17.89 5.88 19.68
CA GLY A 253 -19.01 4.93 19.74
C GLY A 253 -19.10 3.99 18.53
N THR A 254 -18.03 3.86 17.74
CA THR A 254 -17.96 3.00 16.55
C THR A 254 -17.04 1.82 16.81
N ALA A 255 -17.50 0.60 16.46
CA ALA A 255 -16.68 -0.60 16.51
C ALA A 255 -16.11 -0.92 15.12
N LEU A 256 -14.86 -1.38 15.08
CA LEU A 256 -14.17 -1.88 13.89
C LEU A 256 -14.01 -3.41 13.99
N ASP A 257 -15.13 -4.16 14.00
CA ASP A 257 -15.11 -5.62 14.24
C ASP A 257 -14.52 -6.40 13.04
N ASN A 258 -14.54 -5.81 11.85
CA ASN A 258 -14.07 -6.39 10.58
C ASN A 258 -12.76 -5.72 10.09
N TYR A 259 -11.93 -5.29 11.02
CA TYR A 259 -10.69 -4.58 10.73
C TYR A 259 -9.46 -5.48 10.88
N THR A 260 -8.48 -5.23 10.01
CA THR A 260 -7.11 -5.77 10.13
C THR A 260 -6.10 -4.80 9.52
N ASP A 261 -4.83 -5.18 9.54
CA ASP A 261 -3.70 -4.40 9.04
C ASP A 261 -2.74 -5.29 8.24
N CYS A 262 -2.23 -4.83 7.09
CA CYS A 262 -1.32 -5.63 6.27
C CYS A 262 -0.04 -5.99 7.02
N GLY A 263 0.48 -5.09 7.86
CA GLY A 263 1.65 -5.37 8.69
C GLY A 263 1.41 -6.46 9.75
N LEU A 264 0.17 -6.65 10.17
CA LEU A 264 -0.21 -7.76 11.07
C LEU A 264 -0.43 -9.07 10.32
N LEU A 265 -0.86 -9.02 9.06
CA LEU A 265 -1.10 -10.20 8.23
C LEU A 265 0.17 -10.81 7.65
N LEU A 266 1.17 -9.97 7.33
CA LEU A 266 2.35 -10.37 6.56
C LEU A 266 3.27 -11.32 7.32
N TYR A 267 3.42 -11.14 8.64
CA TYR A 267 4.37 -11.88 9.45
C TYR A 267 3.72 -12.62 10.62
N ASP A 268 4.27 -13.78 10.99
CA ASP A 268 4.08 -14.35 12.32
C ASP A 268 4.97 -13.58 13.31
N ARG A 269 4.39 -12.60 13.99
CA ARG A 269 5.11 -11.64 14.84
C ARG A 269 5.95 -12.33 15.94
N LYS A 270 5.51 -13.46 16.45
CA LYS A 270 6.22 -14.20 17.51
C LYS A 270 7.36 -15.04 16.94
N LYS A 271 7.07 -15.87 15.94
CA LYS A 271 8.06 -16.78 15.36
C LYS A 271 9.14 -16.06 14.57
N GLN A 272 8.79 -14.93 13.93
CA GLN A 272 9.71 -14.14 13.12
C GLN A 272 10.26 -12.92 13.84
N ASP A 273 9.94 -12.72 15.13
CA ASP A 273 10.43 -11.60 15.95
C ASP A 273 10.14 -10.22 15.35
N MET A 274 8.89 -10.01 14.88
CA MET A 274 8.50 -8.80 14.12
C MET A 274 7.95 -7.67 14.99
N HIS A 275 8.04 -7.77 16.32
CA HIS A 275 7.58 -6.76 17.27
C HIS A 275 6.20 -6.20 16.95
N ALA A 276 6.10 -4.96 16.43
CA ALA A 276 4.81 -4.36 16.09
C ALA A 276 4.26 -4.81 14.71
N GLY A 277 5.01 -5.58 13.92
CA GLY A 277 4.57 -6.09 12.61
C GLY A 277 5.32 -5.50 11.43
N GLY A 278 4.75 -5.65 10.24
CA GLY A 278 5.32 -5.15 8.98
C GLY A 278 5.12 -3.66 8.77
N SER A 279 5.97 -3.07 7.93
CA SER A 279 5.89 -1.67 7.48
C SER A 279 6.30 -1.54 6.02
N GLY A 280 6.08 -0.37 5.45
CA GLY A 280 6.52 -0.01 4.10
C GLY A 280 5.43 -0.16 3.04
N CYS A 281 5.57 0.59 1.94
CA CYS A 281 4.62 0.51 0.84
C CYS A 281 4.65 -0.85 0.11
N GLY A 282 5.76 -1.58 0.18
CA GLY A 282 5.84 -2.98 -0.27
C GLY A 282 5.01 -3.94 0.58
N CYS A 283 4.83 -3.65 1.89
CA CYS A 283 3.99 -4.45 2.78
C CYS A 283 2.53 -4.43 2.29
N SER A 284 1.94 -3.25 2.19
CA SER A 284 0.55 -3.09 1.72
C SER A 284 0.37 -3.57 0.28
N ALA A 285 1.37 -3.35 -0.59
CA ALA A 285 1.34 -3.79 -1.97
C ALA A 285 1.33 -5.32 -2.10
N ALA A 286 2.21 -6.03 -1.38
CA ALA A 286 2.27 -7.50 -1.43
C ALA A 286 1.01 -8.14 -0.87
N VAL A 287 0.51 -7.66 0.27
CA VAL A 287 -0.72 -8.19 0.89
C VAL A 287 -1.94 -7.93 -0.01
N LEU A 288 -2.06 -6.74 -0.59
CA LEU A 288 -3.15 -6.43 -1.50
C LEU A 288 -3.14 -7.35 -2.72
N ASN A 289 -2.00 -7.39 -3.45
CA ASN A 289 -1.91 -8.03 -4.76
C ASN A 289 -1.76 -9.56 -4.67
N GLY A 290 -1.17 -10.07 -3.59
CA GLY A 290 -1.01 -11.51 -3.38
C GLY A 290 -2.22 -12.17 -2.70
N TYR A 291 -2.87 -11.48 -1.76
CA TYR A 291 -3.85 -12.12 -0.89
C TYR A 291 -5.26 -11.52 -0.98
N LEU A 292 -5.39 -10.18 -0.85
CA LEU A 292 -6.71 -9.56 -0.71
C LEU A 292 -7.51 -9.59 -2.01
N LEU A 293 -6.90 -9.21 -3.15
CA LEU A 293 -7.58 -9.20 -4.44
C LEU A 293 -7.97 -10.61 -4.90
N GLU A 294 -7.11 -11.60 -4.65
CA GLU A 294 -7.45 -12.99 -4.92
C GLU A 294 -8.58 -13.49 -4.03
N GLY A 295 -8.58 -13.14 -2.73
CA GLY A 295 -9.68 -13.45 -1.82
C GLY A 295 -11.02 -12.83 -2.28
N MET A 296 -11.01 -11.64 -2.86
CA MET A 296 -12.19 -11.03 -3.48
C MET A 296 -12.66 -11.81 -4.72
N ARG A 297 -11.75 -12.22 -5.61
CA ARG A 297 -12.09 -13.05 -6.79
C ARG A 297 -12.71 -14.38 -6.38
N GLN A 298 -12.19 -15.01 -5.34
CA GLN A 298 -12.72 -16.24 -4.76
C GLN A 298 -14.03 -16.05 -3.98
N GLY A 299 -14.49 -14.80 -3.82
CA GLY A 299 -15.76 -14.51 -3.13
C GLY A 299 -15.67 -14.48 -1.61
N ARG A 300 -14.44 -14.43 -1.03
CA ARG A 300 -14.24 -14.31 0.41
C ARG A 300 -14.74 -12.97 0.93
N TRP A 301 -14.53 -11.91 0.15
CA TRP A 301 -15.03 -10.56 0.43
C TRP A 301 -15.69 -9.97 -0.81
N ARG A 302 -16.81 -9.30 -0.63
CA ARG A 302 -17.55 -8.58 -1.67
C ARG A 302 -17.15 -7.11 -1.69
N ARG A 303 -16.94 -6.50 -0.52
CA ARG A 303 -16.60 -5.09 -0.36
C ARG A 303 -15.44 -4.92 0.62
N LEU A 304 -14.35 -4.36 0.11
CA LEU A 304 -13.11 -4.16 0.84
C LEU A 304 -12.75 -2.67 0.87
N LEU A 305 -12.46 -2.13 2.06
CA LEU A 305 -11.92 -0.80 2.24
C LEU A 305 -10.42 -0.91 2.53
N PHE A 306 -9.59 -0.50 1.57
CA PHE A 306 -8.14 -0.54 1.65
C PHE A 306 -7.60 0.87 1.90
N ALA A 307 -6.93 1.09 3.02
CA ALA A 307 -6.51 2.39 3.51
C ALA A 307 -5.04 2.37 3.99
N PRO A 308 -4.05 2.23 3.09
CA PRO A 308 -2.65 2.25 3.47
C PRO A 308 -2.22 3.59 4.03
N THR A 309 -1.37 3.52 5.05
CA THR A 309 -0.89 4.62 5.86
C THR A 309 0.57 4.95 5.56
N GLY A 310 1.01 6.15 5.88
CA GLY A 310 2.39 6.58 5.69
C GLY A 310 2.83 7.58 6.76
N ALA A 311 4.07 7.43 7.21
CA ALA A 311 4.76 8.39 8.07
C ALA A 311 5.67 9.26 7.21
N LEU A 312 5.36 10.55 7.11
CA LEU A 312 6.07 11.50 6.26
C LEU A 312 7.27 12.07 7.02
N LEU A 313 8.37 11.34 7.00
CA LEU A 313 9.61 11.73 7.68
C LEU A 313 10.82 11.64 6.76
N SER A 314 11.86 12.37 7.12
CA SER A 314 13.20 12.21 6.58
C SER A 314 14.22 12.24 7.71
N PRO A 315 15.42 11.66 7.54
CA PRO A 315 16.49 11.80 8.53
C PRO A 315 16.76 13.28 8.86
N THR A 316 16.74 14.14 7.85
CA THR A 316 16.98 15.58 8.04
C THR A 316 15.95 16.22 8.96
N SER A 317 14.63 16.01 8.69
CA SER A 317 13.57 16.60 9.52
C SER A 317 13.62 16.05 10.95
N SER A 318 13.85 14.75 11.11
CA SER A 318 13.93 14.11 12.43
C SER A 318 15.13 14.60 13.25
N PHE A 319 16.31 14.77 12.62
CA PHE A 319 17.48 15.33 13.29
C PHE A 319 17.36 16.82 13.63
N GLN A 320 16.46 17.54 12.96
CA GLN A 320 16.10 18.91 13.28
C GLN A 320 15.05 19.01 14.40
N GLY A 321 14.55 17.88 14.90
CA GLY A 321 13.55 17.81 15.97
C GLY A 321 12.12 18.01 15.51
N GLU A 322 11.86 17.94 14.20
CA GLU A 322 10.51 18.00 13.66
C GLU A 322 9.69 16.77 14.02
N SER A 323 8.37 16.94 14.10
CA SER A 323 7.42 15.85 14.26
C SER A 323 7.30 14.99 12.98
N ILE A 324 6.61 13.88 13.10
CA ILE A 324 6.34 12.92 12.01
C ILE A 324 4.87 13.04 11.62
N PRO A 325 4.52 13.79 10.56
CA PRO A 325 3.16 13.83 10.05
C PRO A 325 2.74 12.49 9.45
N GLY A 326 1.48 12.11 9.67
CA GLY A 326 0.86 10.95 9.05
C GLY A 326 0.04 11.32 7.81
N ILE A 327 -0.09 10.36 6.89
CA ILE A 327 -0.96 10.41 5.72
C ILE A 327 -1.65 9.05 5.53
N CYS A 328 -2.86 9.05 4.97
CA CYS A 328 -3.57 7.82 4.61
C CYS A 328 -4.43 8.09 3.38
N HIS A 329 -4.26 7.29 2.33
CA HIS A 329 -5.15 7.32 1.17
C HIS A 329 -5.98 6.04 1.15
N ALA A 330 -7.27 6.16 0.77
CA ALA A 330 -8.16 5.01 0.77
C ALA A 330 -8.81 4.77 -0.59
N VAL A 331 -8.97 3.50 -0.94
CA VAL A 331 -9.78 3.05 -2.06
C VAL A 331 -10.78 2.00 -1.60
N ILE A 332 -11.99 2.01 -2.18
CA ILE A 332 -13.00 0.99 -1.93
C ILE A 332 -13.02 0.06 -3.14
N PHE A 333 -12.78 -1.22 -2.88
CA PHE A 333 -12.98 -2.28 -3.86
C PHE A 333 -14.35 -2.94 -3.68
N SER A 334 -15.04 -3.19 -4.78
CA SER A 334 -16.22 -4.04 -4.85
C SER A 334 -15.98 -5.20 -5.79
N ARG A 335 -16.46 -6.41 -5.45
CA ARG A 335 -16.24 -7.61 -6.27
C ARG A 335 -16.92 -7.49 -7.62
N THR A 336 -18.12 -6.92 -7.66
CA THR A 336 -18.92 -6.73 -8.87
C THR A 336 -19.27 -5.25 -9.08
N LYS A 337 -19.67 -4.87 -10.30
CA LYS A 337 -20.15 -3.51 -10.60
C LYS A 337 -21.49 -3.21 -9.95
N GLU A 338 -22.26 -4.20 -9.60
CA GLU A 338 -23.59 -4.05 -8.99
C GLU A 338 -23.49 -3.72 -7.50
N ASP A 339 -22.39 -4.07 -6.85
CA ASP A 339 -22.11 -3.77 -5.43
C ASP A 339 -21.60 -2.32 -5.21
N THR A 340 -21.73 -1.43 -6.22
CA THR A 340 -21.14 -0.06 -6.22
C THR A 340 -22.06 1.00 -5.64
#